data_bd1b4d2791bcd0055ea2e5948f4ef060
#
_entry.id   bd1b4d2791bcd0055ea2e5948f4ef060
#
_cell.length_a   1.000
_cell.length_b   1.000
_cell.length_c   1.000
_cell.angle_alpha   90.00
_cell.angle_beta   90.00
_cell.angle_gamma   90.00
#
_symmetry.space_group_name_H-M   'P 1'
#
loop_
_entity.id
_entity.type
_entity.pdbx_description
1 polymer ?
#
loop_
_entity_poly.entity_id
_entity_poly.type
_entity_poly.pdbx_seq_one_letter_code
_entity_poly.pdbx_strand_id
1 'polypeptide(L)'
;QGNGKLEIKGVPLRKYSPYYQELILFELADGRFDFSTGYQYRQEEKEMAVSLRELAASLKTLRLRKEGEKEDFLAIPSLALRDTEVDLTGKTLKVGNFATEKGVLSVQRLKNGEIDLLKLLPASPAKEEKAPPPKAVADEKKWVVTLGQARIDQYTLKLADAAPAQPTSVIEEKLALKPENL
;
A
#
# COMPACT_ATOMS: atom_id res chain seq x y z
N GLN A 1 -6.89 -32.20 -0.21
CA GLN A 1 -6.84 -31.17 -1.25
C GLN A 1 -8.22 -30.53 -1.40
N GLY A 2 -8.28 -29.20 -1.49
CA GLY A 2 -9.51 -28.47 -1.76
C GLY A 2 -9.22 -27.15 -2.48
N ASN A 3 -10.24 -26.61 -3.10
CA ASN A 3 -10.20 -25.32 -3.78
C ASN A 3 -11.54 -24.61 -3.63
N GLY A 4 -11.52 -23.32 -3.87
CA GLY A 4 -12.73 -22.50 -3.85
C GLY A 4 -12.46 -21.09 -4.34
N LYS A 5 -13.49 -20.25 -4.27
CA LYS A 5 -13.40 -18.82 -4.57
C LYS A 5 -13.81 -18.02 -3.35
N LEU A 6 -13.11 -16.91 -3.13
CA LEU A 6 -13.44 -15.91 -2.14
C LEU A 6 -13.71 -14.60 -2.85
N GLU A 7 -14.80 -13.94 -2.49
CA GLU A 7 -15.16 -12.63 -3.02
C GLU A 7 -15.65 -11.72 -1.89
N ILE A 8 -15.12 -10.51 -1.85
CA ILE A 8 -15.48 -9.46 -0.89
C ILE A 8 -15.71 -8.20 -1.73
N LYS A 9 -16.85 -7.54 -1.56
CA LYS A 9 -17.20 -6.35 -2.35
C LYS A 9 -17.65 -5.19 -1.48
N GLY A 10 -17.26 -4.00 -1.88
CA GLY A 10 -17.78 -2.74 -1.36
C GLY A 10 -17.48 -2.49 0.11
N VAL A 11 -16.39 -3.05 0.65
CA VAL A 11 -16.03 -2.87 2.06
C VAL A 11 -15.63 -1.41 2.31
N PRO A 12 -16.42 -0.64 3.09
CA PRO A 12 -16.07 0.72 3.43
C PRO A 12 -14.95 0.70 4.49
N LEU A 13 -13.74 1.05 4.11
CA LEU A 13 -12.58 0.94 4.99
C LEU A 13 -12.72 1.78 6.26
N ARG A 14 -13.30 2.97 6.16
CA ARG A 14 -13.54 3.85 7.31
C ARG A 14 -14.30 3.16 8.45
N LYS A 15 -15.22 2.23 8.13
CA LYS A 15 -15.99 1.48 9.14
C LYS A 15 -15.10 0.62 10.04
N TYR A 16 -13.93 0.27 9.56
CA TYR A 16 -12.98 -0.60 10.27
C TYR A 16 -11.86 0.19 10.95
N SER A 17 -11.99 1.53 11.07
CA SER A 17 -11.00 2.38 11.74
C SER A 17 -10.57 1.90 13.13
N PRO A 18 -11.44 1.36 13.99
CA PRO A 18 -10.99 0.88 15.30
C PRO A 18 -9.90 -0.19 15.25
N TYR A 19 -9.76 -0.92 14.14
CA TYR A 19 -8.78 -1.98 14.00
C TYR A 19 -7.41 -1.52 13.50
N TYR A 20 -7.31 -0.34 12.90
CA TYR A 20 -6.06 0.16 12.33
C TYR A 20 -5.65 1.55 12.79
N GLN A 21 -6.53 2.32 13.45
CA GLN A 21 -6.23 3.70 13.87
C GLN A 21 -5.01 3.81 14.82
N GLU A 22 -4.71 2.75 15.59
CA GLU A 22 -3.52 2.73 16.44
C GLU A 22 -2.23 2.40 15.68
N LEU A 23 -2.35 1.89 14.44
CA LEU A 23 -1.23 1.49 13.60
C LEU A 23 -0.79 2.57 12.61
N ILE A 24 -1.65 3.57 12.38
CA ILE A 24 -1.40 4.65 11.42
C ILE A 24 -1.57 6.01 12.09
N LEU A 25 -0.74 6.98 11.69
CA LEU A 25 -0.75 8.34 12.22
C LEU A 25 -1.53 9.31 11.32
N PHE A 26 -2.57 8.79 10.65
CA PHE A 26 -3.43 9.56 9.75
C PHE A 26 -4.85 8.98 9.75
N GLU A 27 -5.80 9.77 9.30
CA GLU A 27 -7.19 9.36 9.14
C GLU A 27 -7.43 8.80 7.74
N LEU A 28 -8.05 7.64 7.63
CA LEU A 28 -8.62 7.13 6.40
C LEU A 28 -10.04 7.69 6.25
N ALA A 29 -10.15 8.82 5.54
CA ALA A 29 -11.39 9.59 5.44
C ALA A 29 -12.44 8.91 4.54
N ASP A 30 -11.99 8.22 3.47
CA ASP A 30 -12.84 7.39 2.59
C ASP A 30 -12.00 6.28 1.97
N GLY A 31 -12.67 5.24 1.47
CA GLY A 31 -12.07 4.13 0.76
C GLY A 31 -13.00 2.94 0.70
N ARG A 32 -13.16 2.38 -0.50
CA ARG A 32 -13.94 1.16 -0.73
C ARG A 32 -13.05 0.09 -1.31
N PHE A 33 -13.04 -1.05 -0.66
CA PHE A 33 -12.20 -2.18 -1.02
C PHE A 33 -13.04 -3.32 -1.60
N ASP A 34 -12.59 -3.83 -2.76
CA ASP A 34 -13.09 -5.05 -3.37
C ASP A 34 -11.93 -6.03 -3.49
N PHE A 35 -12.22 -7.31 -3.29
CA PHE A 35 -11.23 -8.39 -3.38
C PHE A 35 -11.87 -9.65 -3.93
N SER A 36 -11.16 -10.36 -4.79
CA SER A 36 -11.56 -11.69 -5.24
C SER A 36 -10.33 -12.56 -5.49
N THR A 37 -10.43 -13.84 -5.22
CA THR A 37 -9.37 -14.82 -5.51
C THR A 37 -9.92 -16.23 -5.58
N GLY A 38 -9.31 -17.04 -6.42
CA GLY A 38 -9.37 -18.49 -6.29
C GLY A 38 -8.31 -18.96 -5.29
N TYR A 39 -8.66 -19.87 -4.43
CA TYR A 39 -7.70 -20.49 -3.52
C TYR A 39 -7.60 -21.99 -3.76
N GLN A 40 -6.41 -22.53 -3.54
CA GLN A 40 -6.16 -23.96 -3.49
C GLN A 40 -5.37 -24.28 -2.22
N TYR A 41 -5.75 -25.35 -1.54
CA TYR A 41 -4.94 -25.88 -0.45
C TYR A 41 -4.70 -27.38 -0.65
N ARG A 42 -3.50 -27.83 -0.26
CA ARG A 42 -3.10 -29.22 -0.26
C ARG A 42 -2.46 -29.53 1.07
N GLN A 43 -2.95 -30.58 1.70
CA GLN A 43 -2.34 -31.11 2.91
C GLN A 43 -1.31 -32.16 2.48
N GLU A 44 -0.06 -31.96 2.81
CA GLU A 44 1.03 -32.94 2.68
C GLU A 44 1.50 -33.27 4.10
N GLU A 45 1.87 -34.50 4.36
CA GLU A 45 2.07 -35.13 5.68
C GLU A 45 2.42 -34.22 6.88
N LYS A 46 3.15 -33.12 6.69
CA LYS A 46 3.57 -32.16 7.73
C LYS A 46 3.31 -30.69 7.39
N GLU A 47 2.96 -30.38 6.16
CA GLU A 47 2.82 -28.99 5.71
C GLU A 47 1.51 -28.80 4.94
N MET A 48 0.93 -27.63 5.10
CA MET A 48 -0.23 -27.21 4.32
C MET A 48 0.24 -26.22 3.26
N ALA A 49 0.19 -26.63 2.00
CA ALA A 49 0.46 -25.76 0.88
C ALA A 49 -0.80 -24.96 0.53
N VAL A 50 -0.69 -23.63 0.50
CA VAL A 50 -1.78 -22.72 0.14
C VAL A 50 -1.31 -21.80 -0.97
N SER A 51 -2.12 -21.72 -2.03
CA SER A 51 -1.91 -20.78 -3.12
C SER A 51 -3.19 -20.02 -3.45
N LEU A 52 -3.02 -18.74 -3.83
CA LEU A 52 -4.07 -17.88 -4.34
C LEU A 52 -3.81 -17.65 -5.83
N ARG A 53 -4.86 -17.72 -6.65
CA ARG A 53 -4.80 -17.54 -8.10
C ARG A 53 -5.86 -16.54 -8.55
N GLU A 54 -5.60 -15.90 -9.67
CA GLU A 54 -6.53 -14.92 -10.25
C GLU A 54 -6.94 -13.88 -9.20
N LEU A 55 -6.02 -13.53 -8.28
CA LEU A 55 -6.31 -12.55 -7.27
C LEU A 55 -6.48 -11.18 -7.94
N ALA A 56 -7.61 -10.57 -7.66
CA ALA A 56 -7.89 -9.20 -8.01
C ALA A 56 -8.27 -8.41 -6.75
N ALA A 57 -7.67 -7.25 -6.60
CA ALA A 57 -7.99 -6.31 -5.53
C ALA A 57 -8.18 -4.92 -6.11
N SER A 58 -9.16 -4.18 -5.64
CA SER A 58 -9.33 -2.79 -6.02
C SER A 58 -9.66 -1.93 -4.82
N LEU A 59 -9.15 -0.71 -4.86
CA LEU A 59 -9.42 0.32 -3.88
C LEU A 59 -9.95 1.56 -4.62
N LYS A 60 -11.13 2.00 -4.26
CA LYS A 60 -11.81 3.14 -4.88
C LYS A 60 -11.98 4.27 -3.88
N THR A 61 -11.94 5.49 -4.36
CA THR A 61 -12.18 6.71 -3.56
C THR A 61 -11.32 6.78 -2.28
N LEU A 62 -10.07 6.29 -2.34
CA LEU A 62 -9.17 6.39 -1.20
C LEU A 62 -8.87 7.85 -0.90
N ARG A 63 -9.09 8.26 0.36
CA ARG A 63 -8.79 9.61 0.85
C ARG A 63 -8.11 9.49 2.21
N LEU A 64 -6.90 10.00 2.29
CA LEU A 64 -6.12 10.04 3.52
C LEU A 64 -5.92 11.47 3.96
N ARG A 65 -6.06 11.71 5.25
CA ARG A 65 -6.05 13.03 5.88
C ARG A 65 -5.24 12.99 7.16
N LYS A 66 -4.55 14.07 7.47
CA LYS A 66 -3.92 14.20 8.78
C LYS A 66 -4.99 14.36 9.85
N GLU A 67 -4.72 13.83 11.01
CA GLU A 67 -5.65 13.92 12.14
C GLU A 67 -6.01 15.39 12.46
N GLY A 68 -7.31 15.68 12.56
CA GLY A 68 -7.83 17.01 12.82
C GLY A 68 -7.83 17.99 11.64
N GLU A 69 -7.27 17.63 10.48
CA GLU A 69 -7.31 18.46 9.27
C GLU A 69 -8.57 18.18 8.44
N LYS A 70 -8.95 19.15 7.59
CA LYS A 70 -10.10 19.00 6.68
C LYS A 70 -9.69 18.57 5.28
N GLU A 71 -8.44 18.83 4.93
CA GLU A 71 -7.89 18.56 3.60
C GLU A 71 -7.20 17.20 3.55
N ASP A 72 -7.38 16.52 2.43
CA ASP A 72 -6.73 15.24 2.20
C ASP A 72 -5.32 15.50 1.67
N PHE A 73 -4.32 14.84 2.25
CA PHE A 73 -2.97 14.86 1.70
C PHE A 73 -2.79 13.84 0.58
N LEU A 74 -3.62 12.79 0.55
CA LEU A 74 -3.64 11.80 -0.52
C LEU A 74 -5.08 11.49 -0.92
N ALA A 75 -5.36 11.60 -2.21
CA ALA A 75 -6.61 11.16 -2.81
C ALA A 75 -6.30 10.29 -4.04
N ILE A 76 -6.79 9.06 -4.06
CA ILE A 76 -6.64 8.12 -5.17
C ILE A 76 -8.03 7.63 -5.58
N PRO A 77 -8.55 8.06 -6.74
CA PRO A 77 -9.87 7.65 -7.22
C PRO A 77 -9.96 6.15 -7.47
N SER A 78 -8.89 5.55 -8.01
CA SER A 78 -8.86 4.12 -8.33
C SER A 78 -7.43 3.57 -8.26
N LEU A 79 -7.31 2.42 -7.60
CA LEU A 79 -6.12 1.58 -7.57
C LEU A 79 -6.58 0.14 -7.77
N ALA A 80 -5.92 -0.61 -8.65
CA ALA A 80 -6.27 -1.99 -8.93
C ALA A 80 -5.03 -2.88 -9.09
N LEU A 81 -5.14 -4.09 -8.54
CA LEU A 81 -4.28 -5.23 -8.79
C LEU A 81 -5.10 -6.28 -9.53
N ARG A 82 -4.53 -6.88 -10.56
CA ARG A 82 -5.17 -7.95 -11.33
C ARG A 82 -4.15 -9.02 -11.69
N ASP A 83 -4.65 -10.19 -12.04
CA ASP A 83 -3.84 -11.32 -12.50
C ASP A 83 -2.69 -11.63 -11.53
N THR A 84 -3.01 -11.61 -10.24
CA THR A 84 -2.02 -11.79 -9.17
C THR A 84 -2.06 -13.22 -8.65
N GLU A 85 -0.88 -13.81 -8.46
CA GLU A 85 -0.69 -15.13 -7.89
C GLU A 85 0.11 -15.02 -6.60
N VAL A 86 -0.31 -15.76 -5.58
CA VAL A 86 0.41 -15.85 -4.30
C VAL A 86 0.62 -17.33 -3.95
N ASP A 87 1.86 -17.72 -3.75
CA ASP A 87 2.22 -19.00 -3.17
C ASP A 87 2.78 -18.75 -1.76
N LEU A 88 1.98 -19.06 -0.75
CA LEU A 88 2.35 -18.85 0.65
C LEU A 88 3.45 -19.79 1.10
N THR A 89 3.48 -21.01 0.58
CA THR A 89 4.50 -22.03 0.90
C THR A 89 5.81 -21.71 0.16
N GLY A 90 5.70 -21.37 -1.12
CA GLY A 90 6.83 -20.95 -1.93
C GLY A 90 7.34 -19.56 -1.61
N LYS A 91 6.61 -18.76 -0.82
CA LYS A 91 6.87 -17.34 -0.55
C LYS A 91 7.07 -16.53 -1.84
N THR A 92 6.16 -16.72 -2.80
CA THR A 92 6.19 -15.97 -4.05
C THR A 92 4.92 -15.14 -4.22
N LEU A 93 5.09 -13.92 -4.71
CA LEU A 93 4.02 -13.00 -5.08
C LEU A 93 4.28 -12.51 -6.51
N LYS A 94 3.41 -12.86 -7.44
CA LYS A 94 3.48 -12.41 -8.82
C LYS A 94 2.30 -11.50 -9.09
N VAL A 95 2.55 -10.21 -9.22
CA VAL A 95 1.56 -9.21 -9.60
C VAL A 95 1.57 -9.08 -11.13
N GLY A 96 0.51 -9.53 -11.82
CA GLY A 96 0.40 -9.39 -13.27
C GLY A 96 0.24 -7.94 -13.68
N ASN A 97 -0.77 -7.27 -13.13
CA ASN A 97 -1.11 -5.90 -13.48
C ASN A 97 -1.38 -5.05 -12.25
N PHE A 98 -0.69 -3.93 -12.15
CA PHE A 98 -0.96 -2.85 -11.21
C PHE A 98 -1.39 -1.61 -11.98
N ALA A 99 -2.50 -0.99 -11.62
CA ALA A 99 -2.97 0.24 -12.26
C ALA A 99 -3.52 1.22 -11.24
N THR A 100 -3.16 2.49 -11.41
CA THR A 100 -3.71 3.59 -10.63
C THR A 100 -3.71 4.86 -11.45
N GLU A 101 -4.71 5.72 -11.26
CA GLU A 101 -4.87 6.94 -12.05
C GLU A 101 -5.45 8.09 -11.26
N LYS A 102 -5.15 9.31 -11.72
CA LYS A 102 -5.72 10.58 -11.22
C LYS A 102 -5.54 10.81 -9.73
N GLY A 103 -4.46 10.24 -9.16
CA GLY A 103 -4.10 10.46 -7.77
C GLY A 103 -3.64 11.90 -7.54
N VAL A 104 -3.94 12.43 -6.38
CA VAL A 104 -3.46 13.74 -5.91
C VAL A 104 -2.69 13.51 -4.63
N LEU A 105 -1.44 13.95 -4.61
CA LEU A 105 -0.58 13.93 -3.43
C LEU A 105 -0.20 15.36 -3.06
N SER A 106 -0.51 15.77 -1.84
CA SER A 106 -0.13 17.06 -1.29
C SER A 106 0.99 16.88 -0.26
N VAL A 107 2.09 17.57 -0.47
CA VAL A 107 3.29 17.52 0.38
C VAL A 107 3.62 18.93 0.83
N GLN A 108 3.92 19.11 2.11
CA GLN A 108 4.30 20.38 2.66
C GLN A 108 5.68 20.30 3.32
N ARG A 109 6.57 21.23 2.94
CA ARG A 109 7.78 21.50 3.69
C ARG A 109 7.46 22.47 4.81
N LEU A 110 7.71 22.04 6.04
CA LEU A 110 7.45 22.83 7.25
C LEU A 110 8.53 23.91 7.45
N LYS A 111 8.27 24.89 8.34
CA LYS A 111 9.23 25.96 8.67
C LYS A 111 10.58 25.47 9.19
N ASN A 112 10.60 24.31 9.81
CA ASN A 112 11.82 23.65 10.28
C ASN A 112 12.57 22.87 9.18
N GLY A 113 12.08 22.90 7.93
CA GLY A 113 12.66 22.21 6.78
C GLY A 113 12.24 20.75 6.61
N GLU A 114 11.48 20.19 7.54
CA GLU A 114 11.00 18.81 7.47
C GLU A 114 9.82 18.68 6.49
N ILE A 115 9.65 17.48 5.93
CA ILE A 115 8.48 17.10 5.13
C ILE A 115 7.39 16.59 6.08
N ASP A 116 6.22 17.17 5.99
CA ASP A 116 5.07 16.87 6.85
C ASP A 116 4.64 15.40 6.83
N LEU A 117 4.68 14.77 5.65
CA LEU A 117 4.27 13.36 5.49
C LEU A 117 5.22 12.38 6.20
N LEU A 118 6.48 12.74 6.44
CA LEU A 118 7.40 11.88 7.17
C LEU A 118 6.99 11.68 8.63
N LYS A 119 6.22 12.62 9.19
CA LYS A 119 5.66 12.51 10.54
C LYS A 119 4.49 11.52 10.64
N LEU A 120 3.93 11.13 9.51
CA LEU A 120 2.82 10.16 9.44
C LEU A 120 3.33 8.71 9.39
N LEU A 121 4.63 8.53 9.22
CA LEU A 121 5.25 7.22 9.33
C LEU A 121 5.52 6.90 10.80
N PRO A 122 5.14 5.69 11.28
CA PRO A 122 5.56 5.29 12.61
C PRO A 122 7.08 5.38 12.68
N ALA A 123 7.59 5.95 13.74
CA ALA A 123 9.03 6.03 13.96
C ALA A 123 9.60 4.62 13.76
N SER A 124 10.51 4.45 12.80
CA SER A 124 11.27 3.20 12.71
C SER A 124 11.82 2.94 14.10
N PRO A 125 11.63 1.75 14.69
CA PRO A 125 12.24 1.45 15.95
C PRO A 125 13.73 1.81 15.79
N ALA A 126 14.16 2.82 16.55
CA ALA A 126 15.57 3.21 16.59
C ALA A 126 16.33 1.91 16.73
N LYS A 127 17.38 1.71 15.91
CA LYS A 127 18.27 0.56 16.06
C LYS A 127 18.65 0.52 17.53
N GLU A 128 17.95 -0.30 18.32
CA GLU A 128 18.41 -0.63 19.66
C GLU A 128 19.79 -1.24 19.48
N GLU A 129 20.78 -0.53 20.00
CA GLU A 129 22.13 -1.03 20.07
C GLU A 129 22.09 -2.39 20.77
N LYS A 130 22.50 -3.41 20.01
CA LYS A 130 22.92 -4.70 20.52
C LYS A 130 21.93 -5.51 21.36
N ALA A 131 20.85 -5.98 20.74
CA ALA A 131 20.39 -7.30 21.11
C ALA A 131 21.43 -8.35 20.63
N PRO A 132 21.75 -9.39 21.42
CA PRO A 132 22.63 -10.45 20.98
C PRO A 132 22.06 -11.08 19.70
N PRO A 133 22.93 -11.51 18.75
CA PRO A 133 22.45 -12.01 17.46
C PRO A 133 21.42 -13.12 17.70
N PRO A 134 20.25 -13.06 17.08
CA PRO A 134 19.29 -14.14 17.18
C PRO A 134 20.00 -15.40 16.71
N LYS A 135 19.95 -16.44 17.55
CA LYS A 135 20.43 -17.79 17.16
C LYS A 135 19.89 -18.06 15.77
N ALA A 136 20.80 -18.45 14.87
CA ALA A 136 20.51 -18.78 13.49
C ALA A 136 19.24 -19.65 13.41
N VAL A 137 18.11 -19.05 13.10
CA VAL A 137 16.91 -19.76 12.72
C VAL A 137 17.16 -20.19 11.28
N ALA A 138 17.06 -21.49 11.04
CA ALA A 138 17.31 -22.14 9.77
C ALA A 138 16.67 -21.32 8.62
N ASP A 139 17.41 -21.18 7.53
CA ASP A 139 17.15 -20.51 6.26
C ASP A 139 15.67 -20.22 5.98
N GLU A 140 15.15 -19.13 6.54
CA GLU A 140 13.79 -18.72 6.24
C GLU A 140 13.75 -18.24 4.79
N LYS A 141 13.08 -19.03 3.95
CA LYS A 141 12.84 -18.70 2.55
C LYS A 141 12.29 -17.28 2.43
N LYS A 142 13.01 -16.39 1.78
CA LYS A 142 12.61 -14.98 1.59
C LYS A 142 11.49 -14.89 0.55
N TRP A 143 10.62 -13.89 0.69
CA TRP A 143 9.63 -13.60 -0.32
C TRP A 143 10.27 -13.11 -1.61
N VAL A 144 9.83 -13.69 -2.72
CA VAL A 144 10.16 -13.23 -4.08
C VAL A 144 8.93 -12.53 -4.63
N VAL A 145 9.08 -11.25 -4.96
CA VAL A 145 8.00 -10.42 -5.53
C VAL A 145 8.35 -10.09 -6.97
N THR A 146 7.43 -10.35 -7.88
CA THR A 146 7.55 -10.00 -9.30
C THR A 146 6.38 -9.11 -9.71
N LEU A 147 6.67 -8.05 -10.43
CA LEU A 147 5.70 -7.12 -11.00
C LEU A 147 5.79 -7.18 -12.53
N GLY A 148 4.71 -7.59 -13.19
CA GLY A 148 4.65 -7.68 -14.65
C GLY A 148 4.46 -6.31 -15.29
N GLN A 149 3.32 -5.69 -15.06
CA GLN A 149 3.00 -4.37 -15.60
C GLN A 149 2.56 -3.43 -14.49
N ALA A 150 3.06 -2.19 -14.53
CA ALA A 150 2.60 -1.11 -13.68
C ALA A 150 2.17 0.08 -14.54
N ARG A 151 1.01 0.64 -14.23
CA ARG A 151 0.52 1.87 -14.84
C ARG A 151 0.14 2.86 -13.77
N ILE A 152 0.87 3.97 -13.75
CA ILE A 152 0.57 5.14 -12.90
C ILE A 152 0.32 6.29 -13.87
N ASP A 153 -0.88 6.85 -13.86
CA ASP A 153 -1.29 7.82 -14.88
C ASP A 153 -1.98 9.04 -14.25
N GLN A 154 -1.70 10.22 -14.83
CA GLN A 154 -2.34 11.49 -14.49
C GLN A 154 -2.29 11.88 -12.99
N TYR A 155 -1.18 11.61 -12.32
CA TYR A 155 -1.01 12.04 -10.93
C TYR A 155 -0.69 13.54 -10.85
N THR A 156 -1.26 14.20 -9.85
CA THR A 156 -0.98 15.60 -9.50
C THR A 156 -0.20 15.63 -8.20
N LEU A 157 0.97 16.26 -8.23
CA LEU A 157 1.77 16.55 -7.05
C LEU A 157 1.58 18.02 -6.68
N LYS A 158 1.10 18.28 -5.48
CA LYS A 158 0.99 19.63 -4.91
C LYS A 158 2.10 19.81 -3.88
N LEU A 159 2.99 20.76 -4.12
CA LEU A 159 4.07 21.08 -3.21
C LEU A 159 3.81 22.45 -2.57
N ALA A 160 3.84 22.51 -1.25
CA ALA A 160 3.78 23.74 -0.50
C ALA A 160 5.06 23.90 0.33
N ASP A 161 5.68 25.08 0.26
CA ASP A 161 6.85 25.40 1.07
C ASP A 161 6.50 26.50 2.08
N ALA A 162 6.50 26.15 3.36
CA ALA A 162 6.28 27.08 4.46
C ALA A 162 7.60 27.54 5.11
N ALA A 163 8.76 27.11 4.62
CA ALA A 163 10.05 27.52 5.17
C ALA A 163 10.44 28.97 4.85
N PRO A 164 10.16 29.54 3.64
CA PRO A 164 10.39 30.94 3.35
C PRO A 164 9.43 31.87 4.11
N ALA A 165 9.84 33.13 4.30
CA ALA A 165 9.00 34.19 4.91
C ALA A 165 7.68 34.43 4.13
N GLN A 166 7.67 34.13 2.81
CA GLN A 166 6.47 34.07 1.99
C GLN A 166 6.27 32.64 1.50
N PRO A 167 5.20 31.94 1.93
CA PRO A 167 4.91 30.59 1.47
C PRO A 167 4.70 30.55 -0.04
N THR A 168 5.34 29.59 -0.69
CA THR A 168 5.17 29.32 -2.12
C THR A 168 4.50 27.97 -2.33
N SER A 169 3.63 27.89 -3.32
CA SER A 169 3.05 26.62 -3.76
C SER A 169 3.36 26.38 -5.22
N VAL A 170 3.80 25.16 -5.54
CA VAL A 170 4.01 24.69 -6.90
C VAL A 170 3.07 23.52 -7.13
N ILE A 171 2.33 23.56 -8.23
CA ILE A 171 1.49 22.46 -8.67
C ILE A 171 2.16 21.87 -9.89
N GLU A 172 2.62 20.65 -9.80
CA GLU A 172 3.14 19.90 -10.94
C GLU A 172 2.09 18.87 -11.38
N GLU A 173 1.53 19.09 -12.57
CA GLU A 173 0.48 18.25 -13.12
C GLU A 173 1.06 17.19 -14.07
N LYS A 174 0.50 15.98 -13.99
CA LYS A 174 0.65 14.86 -14.92
C LYS A 174 1.98 14.10 -14.90
N LEU A 175 2.28 13.48 -13.77
CA LEU A 175 3.23 12.37 -13.74
C LEU A 175 2.57 11.10 -14.33
N ALA A 176 3.19 10.53 -15.35
CA ALA A 176 2.84 9.22 -15.88
C ALA A 176 4.10 8.33 -15.89
N LEU A 177 4.01 7.17 -15.24
CA LEU A 177 5.07 6.16 -15.25
C LEU A 177 4.51 4.87 -15.86
N LYS A 178 5.20 4.35 -16.84
CA LYS A 178 4.91 3.05 -17.46
C LYS A 178 6.20 2.21 -17.45
N PRO A 179 6.61 1.68 -16.30
CA PRO A 179 7.70 0.72 -16.28
C PRO A 179 7.22 -0.59 -16.92
N GLU A 180 7.97 -1.07 -17.91
CA GLU A 180 7.80 -2.39 -18.50
C GLU A 180 8.89 -3.30 -17.90
N ASN A 181 8.48 -4.42 -17.28
CA ASN A 181 9.34 -5.47 -16.74
C ASN A 181 10.32 -5.02 -15.62
N LEU A 182 9.85 -5.04 -14.39
CA LEU A 182 10.64 -4.97 -13.15
C LEU A 182 10.69 -6.34 -12.47
#